data_59ac416351c1d20a34f4eaacd3add7cf
#
_entry.id   59ac416351c1d20a34f4eaacd3add7cf
#
_cell.length_a   1.000
_cell.length_b   1.000
_cell.length_c   1.000
_cell.angle_alpha   90.00
_cell.angle_beta   90.00
_cell.angle_gamma   90.00
#
_symmetry.space_group_name_H-M   'P 1'
#
loop_
_entity.id
_entity.type
_entity.pdbx_description
1 polymer ?
#
loop_
_entity_poly.entity_id
_entity_poly.type
_entity_poly.pdbx_seq_one_letter_code
_entity_poly.pdbx_strand_id
1 'polypeptide(L)'
;MGQSVDTYYFLGIGGIGMSALARYFATKGFCVMGYDRVCSPLTQALEAEGIVVQYDDSLDVVRRLDKASTVVVRTPAVPEDMTLCAWLREQGFTICKRAEVLGTITRSERALCVAGTHGKTTTSTMLAHILYQSHVGANAFLGGIANNYGTNLLLDDVSDLVVVEADEFDRSFHHLNPYISVITSMDPDHLDVYGTEQAYCYSFVHYA
;
A
#
# COMPACT_ATOMS: atom_id res chain seq x y z
N MET A 1 10.47 -22.13 -13.28
CA MET A 1 11.08 -20.80 -13.42
C MET A 1 10.02 -19.80 -12.99
N GLY A 2 10.20 -19.13 -11.85
CA GLY A 2 9.26 -18.10 -11.42
C GLY A 2 9.30 -16.95 -12.43
N GLN A 3 8.13 -16.53 -12.91
CA GLN A 3 8.01 -15.37 -13.79
C GLN A 3 8.50 -14.15 -13.01
N SER A 4 9.43 -13.36 -13.57
CA SER A 4 9.86 -12.10 -12.97
C SER A 4 8.75 -11.07 -13.19
N VAL A 5 8.34 -10.40 -12.13
CA VAL A 5 7.44 -9.25 -12.24
C VAL A 5 8.28 -8.06 -12.73
N ASP A 6 7.81 -7.39 -13.78
CA ASP A 6 8.49 -6.22 -14.34
C ASP A 6 7.60 -4.98 -14.27
N THR A 7 6.29 -5.16 -14.15
CA THR A 7 5.31 -4.08 -14.20
C THR A 7 4.29 -4.17 -13.06
N TYR A 8 3.99 -3.04 -12.45
CA TYR A 8 2.87 -2.86 -11.53
C TYR A 8 1.84 -1.90 -12.11
N TYR A 9 0.59 -2.34 -12.20
CA TYR A 9 -0.53 -1.52 -12.62
C TYR A 9 -1.50 -1.28 -11.46
N PHE A 10 -1.69 -0.01 -11.07
CA PHE A 10 -2.48 0.35 -9.91
C PHE A 10 -3.88 0.82 -10.29
N LEU A 11 -4.91 0.18 -9.74
CA LEU A 11 -6.30 0.63 -9.82
C LEU A 11 -6.63 1.47 -8.56
N GLY A 12 -6.77 2.79 -8.74
CA GLY A 12 -6.92 3.79 -7.68
C GLY A 12 -5.55 4.30 -7.17
N ILE A 13 -4.64 4.61 -8.10
CA ILE A 13 -3.24 4.98 -7.80
C ILE A 13 -3.09 6.24 -6.94
N GLY A 14 -4.08 7.18 -7.00
CA GLY A 14 -4.08 8.43 -6.24
C GLY A 14 -4.44 8.29 -4.76
N GLY A 15 -4.80 7.10 -4.30
CA GLY A 15 -4.99 6.88 -2.86
C GLY A 15 -3.66 6.97 -2.09
N ILE A 16 -3.69 7.46 -0.83
CA ILE A 16 -2.48 7.67 -0.01
C ILE A 16 -1.61 6.41 0.04
N GLY A 17 -2.15 5.26 0.43
CA GLY A 17 -1.36 4.02 0.52
C GLY A 17 -1.00 3.42 -0.84
N MET A 18 -1.77 3.70 -1.90
CA MET A 18 -1.50 3.23 -3.26
C MET A 18 -0.34 4.01 -3.88
N SER A 19 -0.33 5.34 -3.75
CA SER A 19 0.73 6.21 -4.26
C SER A 19 2.09 5.92 -3.58
N ALA A 20 2.09 5.59 -2.29
CA ALA A 20 3.31 5.16 -1.60
C ALA A 20 3.88 3.87 -2.19
N LEU A 21 3.03 2.85 -2.44
CA LEU A 21 3.47 1.61 -3.09
C LEU A 21 3.93 1.86 -4.53
N ALA A 22 3.23 2.70 -5.28
CA ALA A 22 3.61 3.06 -6.66
C ALA A 22 5.01 3.67 -6.70
N ARG A 23 5.31 4.64 -5.84
CA ARG A 23 6.64 5.24 -5.68
C ARG A 23 7.69 4.22 -5.29
N TYR A 24 7.38 3.38 -4.29
CA TYR A 24 8.31 2.33 -3.83
C TYR A 24 8.72 1.41 -4.98
N PHE A 25 7.78 0.90 -5.77
CA PHE A 25 8.12 0.03 -6.89
C PHE A 25 8.83 0.78 -8.02
N ALA A 26 8.48 2.03 -8.29
CA ALA A 26 9.19 2.85 -9.28
C ALA A 26 10.66 3.05 -8.88
N THR A 27 10.95 3.32 -7.60
CA THR A 27 12.35 3.45 -7.12
C THR A 27 13.12 2.13 -7.12
N LYS A 28 12.43 1.00 -7.03
CA LYS A 28 13.06 -0.33 -7.20
C LYS A 28 13.26 -0.72 -8.67
N GLY A 29 12.93 0.16 -9.63
CA GLY A 29 13.17 -0.02 -11.05
C GLY A 29 12.07 -0.75 -11.83
N PHE A 30 10.90 -0.99 -11.21
CA PHE A 30 9.75 -1.56 -11.90
C PHE A 30 9.07 -0.51 -12.78
N CYS A 31 8.47 -0.94 -13.89
CA CYS A 31 7.54 -0.11 -14.66
C CYS A 31 6.25 0.06 -13.84
N VAL A 32 5.90 1.30 -13.53
CA VAL A 32 4.71 1.62 -12.72
C VAL A 32 3.77 2.51 -13.50
N MET A 33 2.52 2.13 -13.53
CA MET A 33 1.44 2.92 -14.12
C MET A 33 0.13 2.60 -13.40
N GLY A 34 -0.90 3.40 -13.65
CA GLY A 34 -2.18 3.11 -13.03
C GLY A 34 -3.31 4.00 -13.49
N TYR A 35 -4.46 3.73 -12.91
CA TYR A 35 -5.70 4.47 -13.10
C TYR A 35 -6.11 5.17 -11.81
N ASP A 36 -6.60 6.40 -11.94
CA ASP A 36 -7.42 7.05 -10.92
C ASP A 36 -8.53 7.85 -11.57
N ARG A 37 -9.69 7.92 -10.93
CA ARG A 37 -10.81 8.69 -11.44
C ARG A 37 -10.59 10.20 -11.32
N VAL A 38 -9.75 10.63 -10.38
CA VAL A 38 -9.57 12.03 -10.01
C VAL A 38 -8.15 12.48 -10.29
N CYS A 39 -8.01 13.53 -11.11
CA CYS A 39 -6.77 14.26 -11.21
C CYS A 39 -6.58 15.11 -9.94
N SER A 40 -5.79 14.63 -9.02
CA SER A 40 -5.51 15.25 -7.72
C SER A 40 -4.07 15.74 -7.65
N PRO A 41 -3.71 16.60 -6.66
CA PRO A 41 -2.30 16.97 -6.45
C PRO A 41 -1.37 15.76 -6.27
N LEU A 42 -1.89 14.67 -5.70
CA LEU A 42 -1.11 13.45 -5.48
C LEU A 42 -0.85 12.69 -6.80
N THR A 43 -1.85 12.56 -7.68
CA THR A 43 -1.65 11.95 -9.00
C THR A 43 -0.77 12.80 -9.90
N GLN A 44 -0.90 14.13 -9.84
CA GLN A 44 0.00 15.05 -10.57
C GLN A 44 1.45 14.94 -10.08
N ALA A 45 1.67 14.74 -8.78
CA ALA A 45 3.00 14.47 -8.25
C ALA A 45 3.58 13.16 -8.79
N LEU A 46 2.77 12.09 -8.87
CA LEU A 46 3.20 10.82 -9.48
C LEU A 46 3.58 10.99 -10.95
N GLU A 47 2.81 11.76 -11.72
CA GLU A 47 3.12 12.06 -13.13
C GLU A 47 4.43 12.86 -13.26
N ALA A 48 4.67 13.84 -12.37
CA ALA A 48 5.92 14.59 -12.33
C ALA A 48 7.13 13.70 -11.97
N GLU A 49 6.90 12.61 -11.25
CA GLU A 49 7.90 11.59 -10.93
C GLU A 49 8.08 10.53 -12.04
N GLY A 50 7.36 10.67 -13.16
CA GLY A 50 7.47 9.79 -14.35
C GLY A 50 6.56 8.56 -14.32
N ILE A 51 5.64 8.47 -13.36
CA ILE A 51 4.63 7.40 -13.30
C ILE A 51 3.45 7.75 -14.21
N VAL A 52 3.05 6.82 -15.07
CA VAL A 52 1.94 7.06 -16.01
C VAL A 52 0.59 6.88 -15.30
N VAL A 53 -0.24 7.93 -15.30
CA VAL A 53 -1.59 7.88 -14.73
C VAL A 53 -2.63 8.13 -15.82
N GLN A 54 -3.61 7.22 -15.96
CA GLN A 54 -4.79 7.44 -16.78
C GLN A 54 -6.01 7.80 -15.92
N TYR A 55 -6.90 8.65 -16.43
CA TYR A 55 -8.05 9.17 -15.70
C TYR A 55 -9.40 8.71 -16.27
N ASP A 56 -9.37 7.95 -17.33
CA ASP A 56 -10.52 7.30 -17.93
C ASP A 56 -10.41 5.77 -17.81
N ASP A 57 -11.49 5.06 -18.04
CA ASP A 57 -11.56 3.60 -18.01
C ASP A 57 -11.27 2.95 -19.38
N SER A 58 -10.56 3.66 -20.27
CA SER A 58 -10.08 3.13 -21.56
C SER A 58 -9.18 1.91 -21.36
N LEU A 59 -9.35 0.94 -22.23
CA LEU A 59 -8.53 -0.27 -22.25
C LEU A 59 -7.20 -0.12 -22.99
N ASP A 60 -6.89 1.04 -23.55
CA ASP A 60 -5.75 1.23 -24.46
C ASP A 60 -4.40 0.99 -23.79
N VAL A 61 -4.26 1.36 -22.51
CA VAL A 61 -3.05 1.13 -21.73
C VAL A 61 -2.94 -0.35 -21.35
N VAL A 62 -4.00 -0.91 -20.75
CA VAL A 62 -3.97 -2.26 -20.19
C VAL A 62 -3.86 -3.36 -21.26
N ARG A 63 -4.33 -3.10 -22.49
CA ARG A 63 -4.17 -4.01 -23.64
C ARG A 63 -2.71 -4.22 -24.07
N ARG A 64 -1.82 -3.33 -23.69
CA ARG A 64 -0.38 -3.40 -24.00
C ARG A 64 0.43 -4.10 -22.92
N LEU A 65 -0.19 -4.40 -21.77
CA LEU A 65 0.47 -5.05 -20.65
C LEU A 65 0.65 -6.55 -20.94
N ASP A 66 1.82 -7.08 -20.60
CA ASP A 66 2.04 -8.52 -20.56
C ASP A 66 1.57 -9.08 -19.22
N LYS A 67 0.54 -9.91 -19.23
CA LYS A 67 -0.01 -10.53 -18.03
C LYS A 67 0.96 -11.46 -17.30
N ALA A 68 1.95 -11.97 -17.99
CA ALA A 68 2.93 -12.87 -17.37
C ALA A 68 3.91 -12.14 -16.45
N SER A 69 4.16 -10.84 -16.71
CA SER A 69 5.10 -10.03 -15.95
C SER A 69 4.42 -8.85 -15.22
N THR A 70 3.08 -8.71 -15.32
CA THR A 70 2.34 -7.61 -14.70
C THR A 70 1.55 -8.07 -13.47
N VAL A 71 1.72 -7.35 -12.36
CA VAL A 71 0.85 -7.44 -11.17
C VAL A 71 -0.07 -6.22 -11.12
N VAL A 72 -1.36 -6.48 -11.02
CA VAL A 72 -2.37 -5.44 -10.82
C VAL A 72 -2.62 -5.27 -9.32
N VAL A 73 -2.54 -4.05 -8.83
CA VAL A 73 -2.82 -3.72 -7.42
C VAL A 73 -4.12 -2.93 -7.35
N ARG A 74 -5.07 -3.41 -6.57
CA ARG A 74 -6.39 -2.79 -6.45
C ARG A 74 -6.67 -2.29 -5.02
N THR A 75 -7.22 -1.07 -4.92
CA THR A 75 -7.83 -0.59 -3.67
C THR A 75 -9.30 -1.01 -3.59
N PRO A 76 -9.86 -1.27 -2.39
CA PRO A 76 -11.30 -1.53 -2.23
C PRO A 76 -12.21 -0.42 -2.75
N ALA A 77 -11.72 0.82 -2.84
CA ALA A 77 -12.47 1.97 -3.38
C ALA A 77 -12.78 1.86 -4.89
N VAL A 78 -12.08 0.99 -5.63
CA VAL A 78 -12.35 0.72 -7.05
C VAL A 78 -13.29 -0.49 -7.14
N PRO A 79 -14.51 -0.33 -7.70
CA PRO A 79 -15.47 -1.41 -7.85
C PRO A 79 -14.94 -2.55 -8.72
N GLU A 80 -15.34 -3.77 -8.40
CA GLU A 80 -14.91 -4.96 -9.14
C GLU A 80 -15.50 -5.07 -10.54
N ASP A 81 -16.67 -4.46 -10.75
CA ASP A 81 -17.40 -4.40 -12.02
C ASP A 81 -16.96 -3.22 -12.91
N MET A 82 -16.02 -2.37 -12.45
CA MET A 82 -15.46 -1.33 -13.29
C MET A 82 -14.81 -1.95 -14.55
N THR A 83 -14.98 -1.32 -15.70
CA THR A 83 -14.54 -1.81 -17.02
C THR A 83 -13.11 -2.33 -17.02
N LEU A 84 -12.16 -1.54 -16.50
CA LEU A 84 -10.74 -1.93 -16.40
C LEU A 84 -10.55 -3.17 -15.50
N CYS A 85 -11.19 -3.19 -14.33
CA CYS A 85 -11.03 -4.29 -13.37
C CYS A 85 -11.63 -5.59 -13.92
N ALA A 86 -12.82 -5.52 -14.49
CA ALA A 86 -13.50 -6.65 -15.12
C ALA A 86 -12.66 -7.23 -16.27
N TRP A 87 -12.20 -6.36 -17.17
CA TRP A 87 -11.38 -6.77 -18.30
C TRP A 87 -10.07 -7.44 -17.86
N LEU A 88 -9.33 -6.84 -16.92
CA LEU A 88 -8.07 -7.40 -16.41
C LEU A 88 -8.28 -8.79 -15.79
N ARG A 89 -9.39 -8.97 -15.06
CA ARG A 89 -9.77 -10.28 -14.50
C ARG A 89 -10.08 -11.30 -15.60
N GLU A 90 -10.87 -10.92 -16.60
CA GLU A 90 -11.21 -11.80 -17.74
C GLU A 90 -9.99 -12.22 -18.54
N GLN A 91 -8.98 -11.34 -18.69
CA GLN A 91 -7.73 -11.67 -19.36
C GLN A 91 -6.79 -12.52 -18.48
N GLY A 92 -7.13 -12.76 -17.22
CA GLY A 92 -6.36 -13.60 -16.31
C GLY A 92 -5.10 -12.93 -15.74
N PHE A 93 -5.13 -11.60 -15.56
CA PHE A 93 -4.08 -10.89 -14.82
C PHE A 93 -4.11 -11.27 -13.33
N THR A 94 -2.93 -11.28 -12.69
CA THR A 94 -2.83 -11.40 -11.23
C THR A 94 -3.29 -10.08 -10.60
N ILE A 95 -4.40 -10.11 -9.87
CA ILE A 95 -4.94 -8.94 -9.18
C ILE A 95 -4.78 -9.15 -7.68
N CYS A 96 -4.00 -8.29 -7.04
CA CYS A 96 -3.72 -8.30 -5.61
C CYS A 96 -4.38 -7.11 -4.91
N LYS A 97 -4.82 -7.29 -3.68
CA LYS A 97 -5.19 -6.18 -2.81
C LYS A 97 -3.93 -5.41 -2.38
N ARG A 98 -4.05 -4.10 -2.10
CA ARG A 98 -2.97 -3.27 -1.54
C ARG A 98 -2.31 -3.93 -0.33
N ALA A 99 -3.11 -4.47 0.59
CA ALA A 99 -2.61 -5.11 1.81
C ALA A 99 -1.77 -6.37 1.54
N GLU A 100 -2.11 -7.16 0.52
CA GLU A 100 -1.35 -8.35 0.12
C GLU A 100 0.02 -7.95 -0.42
N VAL A 101 0.08 -6.89 -1.23
CA VAL A 101 1.34 -6.36 -1.79
C VAL A 101 2.21 -5.79 -0.67
N LEU A 102 1.64 -5.01 0.25
CA LEU A 102 2.36 -4.52 1.43
C LEU A 102 2.87 -5.68 2.30
N GLY A 103 2.09 -6.75 2.41
CA GLY A 103 2.49 -7.99 3.08
C GLY A 103 3.71 -8.67 2.44
N THR A 104 3.90 -8.58 1.11
CA THR A 104 5.13 -9.10 0.47
C THR A 104 6.36 -8.31 0.89
N ILE A 105 6.24 -6.99 1.01
CA ILE A 105 7.33 -6.12 1.48
C ILE A 105 7.69 -6.46 2.93
N THR A 106 6.69 -6.59 3.81
CA THR A 106 6.93 -6.91 5.23
C THR A 106 7.49 -8.32 5.48
N ARG A 107 7.42 -9.22 4.48
CA ARG A 107 8.11 -10.52 4.53
C ARG A 107 9.58 -10.46 4.09
N SER A 108 9.93 -9.50 3.26
CA SER A 108 11.30 -9.33 2.75
C SER A 108 12.15 -8.36 3.59
N GLU A 109 11.52 -7.51 4.38
CA GLU A 109 12.16 -6.50 5.22
C GLU A 109 11.76 -6.68 6.69
N ARG A 110 12.54 -6.15 7.63
CA ARG A 110 12.19 -6.14 9.07
C ARG A 110 11.13 -5.07 9.33
N ALA A 111 9.88 -5.47 9.36
CA ALA A 111 8.74 -4.57 9.46
C ALA A 111 8.46 -4.14 10.90
N LEU A 112 8.43 -2.84 11.14
CA LEU A 112 7.98 -2.19 12.36
C LEU A 112 6.54 -1.72 12.13
N CYS A 113 5.57 -2.51 12.57
CA CYS A 113 4.17 -2.28 12.26
C CYS A 113 3.45 -1.59 13.42
N VAL A 114 2.73 -0.50 13.13
CA VAL A 114 1.94 0.24 14.12
C VAL A 114 0.47 0.04 13.83
N ALA A 115 -0.21 -0.74 14.67
CA ALA A 115 -1.63 -1.02 14.63
C ALA A 115 -2.39 -0.26 15.73
N GLY A 116 -3.71 -0.30 15.68
CA GLY A 116 -4.59 0.22 16.71
C GLY A 116 -5.69 1.10 16.16
N THR A 117 -6.77 1.25 16.90
CA THR A 117 -7.92 2.07 16.49
C THR A 117 -7.53 3.54 16.33
N HIS A 118 -6.74 4.08 17.28
CA HIS A 118 -6.33 5.47 17.30
C HIS A 118 -4.81 5.60 17.39
N GLY A 119 -4.27 6.69 16.82
CA GLY A 119 -2.86 7.05 16.96
C GLY A 119 -1.89 6.35 16.01
N LYS A 120 -2.35 5.46 15.12
CA LYS A 120 -1.50 4.76 14.13
C LYS A 120 -0.61 5.70 13.34
N THR A 121 -1.22 6.65 12.62
CA THR A 121 -0.50 7.58 11.73
C THR A 121 0.51 8.45 12.51
N THR A 122 0.11 8.95 13.67
CA THR A 122 1.00 9.77 14.51
C THR A 122 2.20 8.95 14.98
N THR A 123 1.95 7.77 15.54
CA THR A 123 3.01 6.91 16.10
C THR A 123 3.94 6.39 14.99
N SER A 124 3.40 5.92 13.87
CA SER A 124 4.21 5.45 12.74
C SER A 124 5.04 6.57 12.12
N THR A 125 4.49 7.78 12.00
CA THR A 125 5.22 8.95 11.48
C THR A 125 6.34 9.37 12.43
N MET A 126 6.10 9.39 13.75
CA MET A 126 7.14 9.70 14.75
C MET A 126 8.26 8.64 14.72
N LEU A 127 7.91 7.36 14.70
CA LEU A 127 8.87 6.26 14.62
C LEU A 127 9.71 6.36 13.34
N ALA A 128 9.05 6.56 12.20
CA ALA A 128 9.71 6.74 10.92
C ALA A 128 10.66 7.94 10.93
N HIS A 129 10.23 9.08 11.48
CA HIS A 129 11.06 10.28 11.60
C HIS A 129 12.32 10.02 12.45
N ILE A 130 12.18 9.41 13.61
CA ILE A 130 13.30 9.10 14.51
C ILE A 130 14.32 8.18 13.82
N LEU A 131 13.86 7.12 13.19
CA LEU A 131 14.74 6.16 12.51
C LEU A 131 15.40 6.78 11.28
N TYR A 132 14.63 7.48 10.45
CA TYR A 132 15.13 8.11 9.23
C TYR A 132 16.17 9.20 9.50
N GLN A 133 16.04 9.95 10.62
CA GLN A 133 17.02 10.95 11.05
C GLN A 133 18.21 10.35 11.82
N SER A 134 18.14 9.08 12.19
CA SER A 134 19.23 8.39 12.88
C SER A 134 20.19 7.72 11.89
N HIS A 135 21.30 7.19 12.39
CA HIS A 135 22.22 6.37 11.61
C HIS A 135 21.69 4.98 11.26
N VAL A 136 20.52 4.59 11.79
CA VAL A 136 19.89 3.30 11.53
C VAL A 136 19.16 3.32 10.18
N GLY A 137 18.55 4.46 9.82
CA GLY A 137 17.68 4.58 8.64
C GLY A 137 16.41 3.73 8.73
N ALA A 138 15.44 4.02 7.90
CA ALA A 138 14.29 3.14 7.66
C ALA A 138 13.52 3.59 6.41
N ASN A 139 12.94 2.62 5.69
CA ASN A 139 11.83 2.88 4.78
C ASN A 139 10.56 3.13 5.59
N ALA A 140 9.58 3.86 5.06
CA ALA A 140 8.30 4.02 5.75
C ALA A 140 7.13 4.24 4.79
N PHE A 141 6.06 3.46 5.01
CA PHE A 141 4.75 3.64 4.38
C PHE A 141 3.81 4.29 5.38
N LEU A 142 3.53 5.59 5.18
CA LEU A 142 2.76 6.41 6.11
C LEU A 142 1.30 6.52 5.66
N GLY A 143 0.38 6.56 6.61
CA GLY A 143 -1.06 6.72 6.37
C GLY A 143 -1.48 8.14 5.97
N GLY A 144 -0.54 9.08 5.91
CA GLY A 144 -0.75 10.47 5.53
C GLY A 144 0.53 11.13 5.02
N ILE A 145 0.39 12.33 4.45
CA ILE A 145 1.55 13.14 4.07
C ILE A 145 2.23 13.67 5.32
N ALA A 146 3.47 13.26 5.54
CA ALA A 146 4.28 13.78 6.64
C ALA A 146 4.75 15.22 6.32
N ASN A 147 4.31 16.19 7.12
CA ASN A 147 4.58 17.61 6.87
C ASN A 147 6.07 17.94 6.75
N ASN A 148 6.92 17.25 7.53
CA ASN A 148 8.36 17.46 7.53
C ASN A 148 9.03 17.04 6.21
N TYR A 149 8.38 16.18 5.44
CA TYR A 149 8.94 15.57 4.24
C TYR A 149 8.13 15.84 2.97
N GLY A 150 6.88 16.33 3.11
CA GLY A 150 5.97 16.55 1.99
C GLY A 150 5.56 15.27 1.25
N THR A 151 5.74 14.11 1.87
CA THR A 151 5.47 12.79 1.25
C THR A 151 4.88 11.80 2.25
N ASN A 152 4.30 10.73 1.73
CA ASN A 152 3.78 9.58 2.48
C ASN A 152 4.69 8.34 2.37
N LEU A 153 5.84 8.48 1.74
CA LEU A 153 6.86 7.44 1.61
C LEU A 153 8.22 8.00 1.98
N LEU A 154 8.93 7.35 2.89
CA LEU A 154 10.36 7.58 3.12
C LEU A 154 11.12 6.36 2.62
N LEU A 155 12.27 6.59 2.00
CA LEU A 155 13.14 5.54 1.47
C LEU A 155 14.55 5.73 1.99
N ASP A 156 15.17 4.63 2.34
CA ASP A 156 16.58 4.53 2.72
C ASP A 156 17.21 3.40 1.90
N ASP A 157 18.34 3.69 1.25
CA ASP A 157 18.96 2.76 0.30
C ASP A 157 19.73 1.63 1.00
N VAL A 158 19.98 1.73 2.29
CA VAL A 158 20.84 0.81 3.06
C VAL A 158 20.03 0.01 4.09
N SER A 159 19.05 0.64 4.72
CA SER A 159 18.29 0.01 5.80
C SER A 159 17.32 -1.05 5.29
N ASP A 160 17.29 -2.18 5.99
CA ASP A 160 16.29 -3.25 5.81
C ASP A 160 15.06 -3.08 6.72
N LEU A 161 15.00 -1.97 7.48
CA LEU A 161 13.84 -1.64 8.29
C LEU A 161 12.76 -0.96 7.46
N VAL A 162 11.52 -1.37 7.69
CA VAL A 162 10.36 -0.68 7.12
C VAL A 162 9.31 -0.38 8.20
N VAL A 163 8.94 0.88 8.34
CA VAL A 163 7.84 1.31 9.21
C VAL A 163 6.55 1.26 8.41
N VAL A 164 5.54 0.58 8.93
CA VAL A 164 4.25 0.38 8.27
C VAL A 164 3.11 0.72 9.22
N GLU A 165 2.18 1.53 8.75
CA GLU A 165 0.89 1.66 9.40
C GLU A 165 0.03 0.44 9.10
N ALA A 166 -0.28 -0.34 10.14
CA ALA A 166 -1.03 -1.59 10.07
C ALA A 166 -2.53 -1.30 10.27
N ASP A 167 -3.24 -1.23 9.14
CA ASP A 167 -4.65 -0.87 9.08
C ASP A 167 -5.53 -2.08 9.45
N GLU A 168 -6.33 -1.97 10.51
CA GLU A 168 -7.28 -2.98 10.94
C GLU A 168 -8.54 -3.05 10.06
N PHE A 169 -8.84 -1.99 9.30
CA PHE A 169 -9.99 -1.98 8.41
C PHE A 169 -9.92 -3.17 7.43
N ASP A 170 -11.05 -3.85 7.24
CA ASP A 170 -11.17 -5.07 6.40
C ASP A 170 -10.10 -6.14 6.75
N ARG A 171 -9.59 -6.15 7.98
CA ARG A 171 -8.53 -7.06 8.46
C ARG A 171 -7.26 -7.00 7.61
N SER A 172 -6.98 -5.87 6.97
CA SER A 172 -5.83 -5.66 6.09
C SER A 172 -4.50 -5.96 6.78
N PHE A 173 -4.38 -5.67 8.08
CA PHE A 173 -3.17 -5.92 8.86
C PHE A 173 -2.80 -7.42 9.00
N HIS A 174 -3.74 -8.36 8.79
CA HIS A 174 -3.43 -9.80 8.80
C HIS A 174 -2.55 -10.25 7.62
N HIS A 175 -2.41 -9.44 6.59
CA HIS A 175 -1.49 -9.72 5.48
C HIS A 175 -0.04 -9.39 5.82
N LEU A 176 0.18 -8.56 6.85
CA LEU A 176 1.51 -8.11 7.25
C LEU A 176 2.26 -9.19 8.03
N ASN A 177 3.59 -9.10 8.02
CA ASN A 177 4.49 -9.96 8.79
C ASN A 177 5.40 -9.09 9.67
N PRO A 178 4.93 -8.65 10.85
CA PRO A 178 5.69 -7.75 11.71
C PRO A 178 6.93 -8.44 12.30
N TYR A 179 8.08 -7.75 12.22
CA TYR A 179 9.24 -8.04 13.04
C TYR A 179 9.06 -7.50 14.46
N ILE A 180 8.50 -6.29 14.57
CA ILE A 180 8.02 -5.70 15.83
C ILE A 180 6.63 -5.10 15.55
N SER A 181 5.70 -5.35 16.47
CA SER A 181 4.37 -4.75 16.42
C SER A 181 4.12 -3.85 17.62
N VAL A 182 3.52 -2.68 17.36
CA VAL A 182 3.01 -1.76 18.35
C VAL A 182 1.51 -1.67 18.19
N ILE A 183 0.75 -1.91 19.24
CA ILE A 183 -0.71 -1.70 19.28
C ILE A 183 -0.99 -0.51 20.18
N THR A 184 -1.48 0.59 19.59
CA THR A 184 -1.71 1.85 20.31
C THR A 184 -2.98 1.83 21.14
N SER A 185 -4.04 1.26 20.59
CA SER A 185 -5.34 1.07 21.26
C SER A 185 -6.14 -0.03 20.55
N MET A 186 -7.16 -0.58 21.24
CA MET A 186 -8.09 -1.59 20.70
C MET A 186 -9.53 -1.21 21.02
N ASP A 187 -9.85 0.10 21.00
CA ASP A 187 -11.20 0.58 21.17
C ASP A 187 -12.07 0.10 20.01
N PRO A 188 -13.23 -0.51 20.24
CA PRO A 188 -14.04 -1.09 19.19
C PRO A 188 -14.44 -0.06 18.13
N ASP A 189 -14.11 -0.34 16.88
CA ASP A 189 -14.49 0.43 15.69
C ASP A 189 -14.81 -0.53 14.54
N HIS A 190 -15.32 -0.01 13.42
CA HIS A 190 -15.62 -0.79 12.22
C HIS A 190 -16.50 -2.03 12.52
N LEU A 191 -17.50 -1.89 13.41
CA LEU A 191 -18.38 -3.00 13.80
C LEU A 191 -19.26 -3.51 12.66
N ASP A 192 -19.43 -2.71 11.60
CA ASP A 192 -20.03 -3.13 10.33
C ASP A 192 -19.21 -4.22 9.62
N VAL A 193 -17.88 -4.21 9.80
CA VAL A 193 -16.95 -5.21 9.25
C VAL A 193 -16.73 -6.39 10.22
N TYR A 194 -16.62 -6.11 11.51
CA TYR A 194 -16.27 -7.10 12.52
C TYR A 194 -17.48 -7.79 13.17
N GLY A 195 -18.64 -7.15 13.14
CA GLY A 195 -19.89 -7.65 13.73
C GLY A 195 -20.00 -7.47 15.23
N THR A 196 -18.93 -7.71 16.01
CA THR A 196 -18.91 -7.58 17.47
C THR A 196 -17.59 -7.01 17.97
N GLU A 197 -17.62 -6.35 19.15
CA GLU A 197 -16.41 -5.86 19.84
C GLU A 197 -15.43 -7.01 20.14
N GLN A 198 -15.95 -8.18 20.52
CA GLN A 198 -15.14 -9.34 20.81
C GLN A 198 -14.38 -9.83 19.55
N ALA A 199 -15.06 -9.87 18.40
CA ALA A 199 -14.42 -10.24 17.12
C ALA A 199 -13.35 -9.22 16.70
N TYR A 200 -13.60 -7.93 16.98
CA TYR A 200 -12.62 -6.85 16.77
C TYR A 200 -11.37 -7.10 17.62
N CYS A 201 -11.50 -7.28 18.93
CA CYS A 201 -10.37 -7.55 19.81
C CYS A 201 -9.61 -8.84 19.44
N TYR A 202 -10.32 -9.92 19.09
CA TYR A 202 -9.69 -11.15 18.62
C TYR A 202 -8.87 -10.97 17.35
N SER A 203 -9.25 -10.03 16.47
CA SER A 203 -8.50 -9.71 15.27
C SER A 203 -7.11 -9.15 15.60
N PHE A 204 -6.99 -8.32 16.64
CA PHE A 204 -5.69 -7.84 17.12
C PHE A 204 -4.85 -8.93 17.76
N VAL A 205 -5.48 -9.84 18.53
CA VAL A 205 -4.77 -11.00 19.11
C VAL A 205 -4.22 -11.92 18.00
N HIS A 206 -4.97 -12.07 16.91
CA HIS A 206 -4.51 -12.86 15.76
C HIS A 206 -3.40 -12.17 14.95
N TYR A 207 -3.41 -10.83 14.94
CA TYR A 207 -2.39 -10.04 14.28
C TYR A 207 -1.06 -10.04 15.05
N ALA A 208 -1.09 -10.01 16.42
CA ALA A 208 0.09 -9.92 17.27
C ALA A 208 0.83 -11.26 17.39
#